data_74b7edaff7c3a5d7f042ed5f2171bc60
#
_entry.id   74b7edaff7c3a5d7f042ed5f2171bc60
#
_cell.length_a   1.000
_cell.length_b   1.000
_cell.length_c   1.000
_cell.angle_alpha   90.00
_cell.angle_beta   90.00
_cell.angle_gamma   90.00
#
_symmetry.space_group_name_H-M   'P 1'
#
loop_
_entity.id
_entity.type
_entity.pdbx_description
1 polymer ?
#
loop_
_entity_poly.entity_id
_entity_poly.type
_entity_poly.pdbx_seq_one_letter_code
_entity_poly.pdbx_strand_id
1 'polypeptide(L)'
;MNISLEDFKSYVLLRRDAFENKYGLKTLTQKELLLDRRHYPNNLRYLDATSQILIRTLNNHPVPLRDKLLTVFVYRMVGDKMIARRYANKKGVYTLKELDKLAKYLNNDSVRLKNRYATPLAKTGITGLTKGEFLLASSCDFLDKLPKDNFYRWKTSEIARQFVEFEKVYGISYAMASQFASDISYINELEIKIDFIRTVPERAREMYCMIMNTNFRVEKYEEFTNEMMSWYIEQDFLDNKERLIVPQDITQMLLGYRYYVMDGGGVLLRFRKPTKTKSRVSGIVIARSMYDYYKQSMGS
;
A
#
# COMPACT_ATOMS: atom_id res chain seq x y z
N MET A 1 -6.13 28.01 -0.77
CA MET A 1 -7.08 26.96 -0.29
C MET A 1 -6.73 26.77 1.18
N ASN A 2 -7.65 27.06 2.09
CA ASN A 2 -7.44 26.71 3.50
C ASN A 2 -7.46 25.19 3.60
N ILE A 3 -6.40 24.60 4.13
CA ILE A 3 -6.29 23.16 4.37
C ILE A 3 -6.68 22.95 5.82
N SER A 4 -7.80 22.26 6.05
CA SER A 4 -8.34 21.99 7.37
C SER A 4 -8.58 20.50 7.58
N LEU A 5 -8.81 20.11 8.83
CA LEU A 5 -9.20 18.75 9.18
C LEU A 5 -10.53 18.34 8.53
N GLU A 6 -11.49 19.27 8.45
CA GLU A 6 -12.79 19.01 7.83
C GLU A 6 -12.69 18.83 6.32
N ASP A 7 -11.80 19.57 5.64
CA ASP A 7 -11.52 19.36 4.21
C ASP A 7 -10.89 17.98 3.96
N PHE A 8 -10.00 17.55 4.86
CA PHE A 8 -9.39 16.22 4.81
C PHE A 8 -10.44 15.12 5.02
N LYS A 9 -11.30 15.24 6.04
CA LYS A 9 -12.40 14.30 6.28
C LYS A 9 -13.35 14.24 5.07
N SER A 10 -13.71 15.39 4.51
CA SER A 10 -14.52 15.46 3.29
C SER A 10 -13.88 14.73 2.12
N TYR A 11 -12.58 14.88 1.90
CA TYR A 11 -11.84 14.12 0.89
C TYR A 11 -11.89 12.61 1.14
N VAL A 12 -11.71 12.18 2.38
CA VAL A 12 -11.76 10.75 2.75
C VAL A 12 -13.13 10.14 2.42
N LEU A 13 -14.23 10.86 2.73
CA LEU A 13 -15.58 10.41 2.38
C LEU A 13 -15.80 10.37 0.87
N LEU A 14 -15.35 11.37 0.13
CA LEU A 14 -15.43 11.36 -1.34
C LEU A 14 -14.67 10.18 -1.96
N ARG A 15 -13.52 9.81 -1.39
CA ARG A 15 -12.76 8.63 -1.85
C ARG A 15 -13.44 7.31 -1.51
N ARG A 16 -14.11 7.21 -0.36
CA ARG A 16 -15.00 6.08 -0.03
C ARG A 16 -16.13 5.97 -1.07
N ASP A 17 -16.83 7.05 -1.31
CA ASP A 17 -17.95 7.06 -2.24
C ASP A 17 -17.52 6.67 -3.66
N ALA A 18 -16.33 7.12 -4.10
CA ALA A 18 -15.75 6.70 -5.37
C ALA A 18 -15.45 5.19 -5.41
N PHE A 19 -14.99 4.61 -4.29
CA PHE A 19 -14.79 3.17 -4.17
C PHE A 19 -16.11 2.41 -4.25
N GLU A 20 -17.12 2.80 -3.48
CA GLU A 20 -18.46 2.20 -3.48
C GLU A 20 -19.10 2.22 -4.86
N ASN A 21 -18.98 3.35 -5.58
CA ASN A 21 -19.46 3.45 -6.97
C ASN A 21 -18.77 2.47 -7.90
N LYS A 22 -17.47 2.29 -7.77
CA LYS A 22 -16.69 1.35 -8.59
C LYS A 22 -17.19 -0.09 -8.44
N TYR A 23 -17.70 -0.45 -7.28
CA TYR A 23 -18.27 -1.77 -7.00
C TYR A 23 -19.80 -1.81 -7.20
N GLY A 24 -20.40 -0.74 -7.68
CA GLY A 24 -21.83 -0.66 -8.00
C GLY A 24 -22.71 -0.54 -6.75
N LEU A 25 -22.17 -0.15 -5.63
CA LEU A 25 -22.90 0.06 -4.37
C LEU A 25 -23.57 1.41 -4.30
N LYS A 26 -22.99 2.43 -4.96
CA LYS A 26 -23.46 3.81 -4.94
C LYS A 26 -23.37 4.43 -6.34
N THR A 27 -24.31 5.33 -6.67
CA THR A 27 -24.24 6.17 -7.88
C THR A 27 -23.66 7.53 -7.50
N LEU A 28 -22.60 7.95 -8.19
CA LEU A 28 -21.94 9.22 -7.94
C LEU A 28 -22.48 10.35 -8.79
N THR A 29 -22.42 11.56 -8.25
CA THR A 29 -22.57 12.81 -9.00
C THR A 29 -21.41 13.03 -9.98
N GLN A 30 -21.55 13.94 -10.95
CA GLN A 30 -20.47 14.24 -11.89
C GLN A 30 -19.17 14.71 -11.20
N LYS A 31 -19.27 15.47 -10.12
CA LYS A 31 -18.12 15.97 -9.35
C LYS A 31 -17.36 14.82 -8.66
N GLU A 32 -18.06 13.88 -8.10
CA GLU A 32 -17.51 12.69 -7.43
C GLU A 32 -16.89 11.71 -8.45
N LEU A 33 -17.48 11.61 -9.66
CA LEU A 33 -16.90 10.83 -10.76
C LEU A 33 -15.52 11.33 -11.20
N LEU A 34 -15.19 12.59 -10.98
CA LEU A 34 -13.85 13.13 -11.25
C LEU A 34 -12.78 12.50 -10.35
N LEU A 35 -13.11 12.22 -9.09
CA LEU A 35 -12.22 11.55 -8.15
C LEU A 35 -12.02 10.06 -8.48
N ASP A 36 -13.03 9.39 -9.04
CA ASP A 36 -12.92 7.99 -9.48
C ASP A 36 -11.98 7.84 -10.69
N ARG A 37 -11.89 8.85 -11.53
CA ARG A 37 -11.08 8.84 -12.76
C ARG A 37 -9.59 9.04 -12.53
N ARG A 38 -9.20 9.58 -11.38
CA ARG A 38 -7.81 9.76 -11.02
C ARG A 38 -7.28 8.57 -10.23
N HIS A 39 -6.01 8.32 -10.41
CA HIS A 39 -5.29 7.26 -9.72
C HIS A 39 -4.95 7.65 -8.28
N TYR A 40 -5.94 8.14 -7.54
CA TYR A 40 -5.79 8.27 -6.10
C TYR A 40 -5.77 6.88 -5.46
N PRO A 41 -4.96 6.65 -4.44
CA PRO A 41 -5.03 5.41 -3.68
C PRO A 41 -6.41 5.26 -3.03
N ASN A 42 -6.88 4.03 -2.84
CA ASN A 42 -8.04 3.78 -1.99
C ASN A 42 -7.74 4.22 -0.55
N ASN A 43 -8.75 4.59 0.20
CA ASN A 43 -8.59 4.93 1.60
C ASN A 43 -7.94 3.77 2.36
N LEU A 44 -8.44 2.56 2.13
CA LEU A 44 -7.93 1.35 2.75
C LEU A 44 -7.01 0.63 1.76
N ARG A 45 -5.77 0.45 2.17
CA ARG A 45 -4.72 -0.11 1.34
C ARG A 45 -5.02 -1.54 0.89
N TYR A 46 -5.60 -2.37 1.74
CA TYR A 46 -5.92 -3.76 1.38
C TYR A 46 -6.96 -3.87 0.26
N LEU A 47 -7.75 -2.81 -0.01
CA LEU A 47 -8.68 -2.73 -1.13
C LEU A 47 -8.00 -2.43 -2.47
N ASP A 48 -6.73 -2.06 -2.48
CA ASP A 48 -5.98 -1.85 -3.71
C ASP A 48 -5.83 -3.16 -4.49
N ALA A 49 -5.92 -3.06 -5.81
CA ALA A 49 -5.85 -4.23 -6.68
C ALA A 49 -4.56 -5.04 -6.50
N THR A 50 -3.44 -4.40 -6.18
CA THR A 50 -2.17 -5.09 -5.90
C THR A 50 -2.23 -5.84 -4.58
N SER A 51 -2.75 -5.22 -3.53
CA SER A 51 -2.95 -5.86 -2.23
C SER A 51 -3.89 -7.05 -2.33
N GLN A 52 -5.00 -6.92 -3.06
CA GLN A 52 -5.95 -8.03 -3.30
C GLN A 52 -5.31 -9.20 -4.06
N ILE A 53 -4.44 -8.92 -5.03
CA ILE A 53 -3.67 -9.96 -5.72
C ILE A 53 -2.73 -10.66 -4.74
N LEU A 54 -1.99 -9.89 -3.92
CA LEU A 54 -1.07 -10.44 -2.93
C LEU A 54 -1.80 -11.31 -1.90
N ILE A 55 -2.86 -10.80 -1.27
CA ILE A 55 -3.63 -11.57 -0.26
C ILE A 55 -4.07 -12.93 -0.81
N ARG A 56 -4.61 -12.96 -2.03
CA ARG A 56 -5.03 -14.21 -2.68
C ARG A 56 -3.85 -15.12 -2.99
N THR A 57 -2.79 -14.57 -3.59
CA THR A 57 -1.61 -15.34 -3.98
C THR A 57 -0.92 -15.97 -2.77
N LEU A 58 -0.80 -15.22 -1.67
CA LEU A 58 -0.08 -15.66 -0.48
C LEU A 58 -0.83 -16.70 0.34
N ASN A 59 -2.18 -16.71 0.25
CA ASN A 59 -3.02 -17.53 1.16
C ASN A 59 -3.81 -18.65 0.47
N ASN A 60 -3.97 -18.63 -0.86
CA ASN A 60 -4.77 -19.64 -1.55
C ASN A 60 -4.01 -20.94 -1.85
N HIS A 61 -2.69 -20.97 -1.70
CA HIS A 61 -1.88 -22.13 -2.04
C HIS A 61 -0.84 -22.42 -0.96
N PRO A 62 -0.57 -23.68 -0.66
CA PRO A 62 0.58 -24.08 0.14
C PRO A 62 1.86 -23.76 -0.63
N VAL A 63 2.62 -22.80 -0.15
CA VAL A 63 3.86 -22.31 -0.73
C VAL A 63 4.84 -22.05 0.42
N PRO A 64 6.14 -22.35 0.28
CA PRO A 64 7.12 -22.04 1.29
C PRO A 64 7.11 -20.58 1.70
N LEU A 65 7.25 -20.30 2.98
CA LEU A 65 7.22 -18.92 3.52
C LEU A 65 8.27 -18.03 2.81
N ARG A 66 9.46 -18.56 2.55
CA ARG A 66 10.50 -17.87 1.79
C ARG A 66 10.00 -17.33 0.45
N ASP A 67 9.25 -18.13 -0.31
CA ASP A 67 8.72 -17.75 -1.62
C ASP A 67 7.59 -16.74 -1.48
N LYS A 68 6.77 -16.83 -0.42
CA LYS A 68 5.76 -15.80 -0.11
C LYS A 68 6.41 -14.45 0.17
N LEU A 69 7.44 -14.42 1.00
CA LEU A 69 8.19 -13.21 1.34
C LEU A 69 8.86 -12.61 0.10
N LEU A 70 9.52 -13.45 -0.72
CA LEU A 70 10.09 -13.02 -1.98
C LEU A 70 9.02 -12.43 -2.92
N THR A 71 7.84 -13.03 -2.95
CA THR A 71 6.71 -12.54 -3.77
C THR A 71 6.29 -11.14 -3.33
N VAL A 72 6.11 -10.91 -2.03
CA VAL A 72 5.79 -9.56 -1.49
C VAL A 72 6.88 -8.57 -1.92
N PHE A 73 8.14 -8.93 -1.73
CA PHE A 73 9.27 -8.07 -2.08
C PHE A 73 9.25 -7.68 -3.56
N VAL A 74 9.17 -8.66 -4.46
CA VAL A 74 9.19 -8.44 -5.90
C VAL A 74 8.02 -7.56 -6.36
N TYR A 75 6.80 -7.82 -5.89
CA TYR A 75 5.63 -7.01 -6.27
C TYR A 75 5.81 -5.54 -5.89
N ARG A 76 6.45 -5.25 -4.75
CA ARG A 76 6.72 -3.87 -4.32
C ARG A 76 7.89 -3.23 -5.07
N MET A 77 8.96 -3.96 -5.28
CA MET A 77 10.13 -3.45 -6.00
C MET A 77 9.78 -3.11 -7.45
N VAL A 78 8.98 -3.94 -8.11
CA VAL A 78 8.55 -3.72 -9.50
C VAL A 78 7.50 -2.62 -9.62
N GLY A 79 6.55 -2.53 -8.66
CA GLY A 79 5.48 -1.54 -8.65
C GLY A 79 4.47 -1.64 -9.80
N ASP A 80 4.72 -2.48 -10.82
CA ASP A 80 3.80 -2.77 -11.91
C ASP A 80 3.23 -4.19 -11.75
N LYS A 81 1.98 -4.26 -11.29
CA LYS A 81 1.30 -5.53 -11.02
C LYS A 81 1.17 -6.43 -12.25
N MET A 82 1.10 -5.87 -13.44
CA MET A 82 0.97 -6.65 -14.68
C MET A 82 2.28 -7.35 -15.02
N ILE A 83 3.40 -6.63 -14.89
CA ILE A 83 4.74 -7.19 -15.07
C ILE A 83 5.01 -8.22 -13.96
N ALA A 84 4.81 -7.87 -12.70
CA ALA A 84 5.01 -8.78 -11.58
C ALA A 84 4.21 -10.08 -11.76
N ARG A 85 2.93 -10.00 -12.13
CA ARG A 85 2.10 -11.19 -12.35
C ARG A 85 2.53 -12.03 -13.55
N ARG A 86 2.98 -11.40 -14.63
CA ARG A 86 3.39 -12.07 -15.88
C ARG A 86 4.57 -13.00 -15.68
N TYR A 87 5.51 -12.63 -14.82
CA TYR A 87 6.75 -13.39 -14.60
C TYR A 87 6.70 -14.31 -13.38
N ALA A 88 5.66 -14.21 -12.54
CA ALA A 88 5.39 -15.16 -11.48
C ALA A 88 5.04 -16.55 -12.05
N ASN A 89 5.17 -17.59 -11.24
CA ASN A 89 4.74 -18.95 -11.62
C ASN A 89 3.21 -19.04 -11.76
N LYS A 90 2.68 -20.21 -12.09
CA LYS A 90 1.23 -20.45 -12.28
C LYS A 90 0.39 -20.14 -11.04
N LYS A 91 0.98 -20.19 -9.84
CA LYS A 91 0.34 -19.83 -8.56
C LYS A 91 0.44 -18.33 -8.26
N GLY A 92 1.09 -17.53 -9.09
CA GLY A 92 1.35 -16.10 -8.89
C GLY A 92 2.53 -15.80 -7.97
N VAL A 93 3.33 -16.80 -7.59
CA VAL A 93 4.40 -16.74 -6.60
C VAL A 93 5.77 -16.68 -7.30
N TYR A 94 6.72 -16.01 -6.65
CA TYR A 94 8.11 -15.96 -7.07
C TYR A 94 8.96 -16.97 -6.31
N THR A 95 9.69 -17.77 -7.06
CA THR A 95 10.88 -18.48 -6.59
C THR A 95 12.12 -17.81 -7.18
N LEU A 96 13.33 -18.24 -6.84
CA LEU A 96 14.56 -17.72 -7.45
C LEU A 96 14.58 -17.89 -8.98
N LYS A 97 13.92 -18.92 -9.51
CA LYS A 97 13.78 -19.16 -10.96
C LYS A 97 12.94 -18.09 -11.64
N GLU A 98 11.81 -17.73 -11.08
CA GLU A 98 10.93 -16.67 -11.61
C GLU A 98 11.59 -15.30 -11.45
N LEU A 99 12.30 -15.07 -10.36
CA LEU A 99 13.07 -13.85 -10.12
C LEU A 99 14.14 -13.66 -11.21
N ASP A 100 14.91 -14.70 -11.55
CA ASP A 100 15.92 -14.65 -12.62
C ASP A 100 15.31 -14.32 -13.99
N LYS A 101 14.17 -14.92 -14.33
CA LYS A 101 13.44 -14.60 -15.56
C LYS A 101 12.99 -13.15 -15.61
N LEU A 102 12.47 -12.62 -14.51
CA LEU A 102 12.05 -11.23 -14.40
C LEU A 102 13.26 -10.29 -14.52
N ALA A 103 14.36 -10.62 -13.86
CA ALA A 103 15.59 -9.83 -13.92
C ALA A 103 16.14 -9.73 -15.35
N LYS A 104 16.20 -10.84 -16.08
CA LYS A 104 16.58 -10.87 -17.50
C LYS A 104 15.67 -9.98 -18.36
N TYR A 105 14.37 -10.00 -18.11
CA TYR A 105 13.43 -9.12 -18.81
C TYR A 105 13.69 -7.65 -18.50
N LEU A 106 13.93 -7.31 -17.24
CA LEU A 106 14.14 -5.92 -16.78
C LEU A 106 15.48 -5.34 -17.27
N ASN A 107 16.44 -6.18 -17.65
CA ASN A 107 17.71 -5.73 -18.25
C ASN A 107 17.57 -5.29 -19.71
N ASN A 108 16.41 -5.49 -20.31
CA ASN A 108 16.14 -4.93 -21.64
C ASN A 108 15.83 -3.43 -21.51
N ASP A 109 16.61 -2.59 -22.15
CA ASP A 109 16.53 -1.12 -22.12
C ASP A 109 15.18 -0.56 -22.58
N SER A 110 14.45 -1.32 -23.41
CA SER A 110 13.11 -0.94 -23.87
C SER A 110 12.03 -1.05 -22.78
N VAL A 111 12.32 -1.73 -21.65
CA VAL A 111 11.35 -1.94 -20.59
C VAL A 111 11.18 -0.67 -19.77
N ARG A 112 10.03 -0.03 -19.95
CA ARG A 112 9.59 1.11 -19.12
C ARG A 112 8.59 0.61 -18.07
N LEU A 113 9.03 0.60 -16.82
CA LEU A 113 8.10 0.41 -15.70
C LEU A 113 7.15 1.61 -15.64
N LYS A 114 5.85 1.35 -15.56
CA LYS A 114 4.84 2.40 -15.36
C LYS A 114 4.99 2.96 -13.94
N ASN A 115 5.88 3.92 -13.82
CA ASN A 115 6.26 4.49 -12.53
C ASN A 115 5.23 5.51 -12.08
N ARG A 116 4.17 5.06 -11.42
CA ARG A 116 3.21 5.94 -10.72
C ARG A 116 3.66 6.24 -9.29
N TYR A 117 4.49 5.40 -8.74
CA TYR A 117 5.10 5.52 -7.42
C TYR A 117 6.61 5.34 -7.64
N ALA A 118 7.42 6.25 -7.11
CA ALA A 118 8.89 6.16 -7.22
C ALA A 118 9.37 4.82 -6.63
N THR A 119 9.37 3.77 -7.45
CA THR A 119 9.91 2.47 -7.04
C THR A 119 11.43 2.52 -7.06
N PRO A 120 12.13 1.77 -6.20
CA PRO A 120 13.60 1.72 -6.21
C PRO A 120 14.15 1.35 -7.59
N LEU A 121 13.52 0.43 -8.31
CA LEU A 121 13.93 0.05 -9.68
C LEU A 121 13.92 1.20 -10.70
N ALA A 122 13.20 2.28 -10.43
CA ALA A 122 13.24 3.46 -11.29
C ALA A 122 14.46 4.36 -11.01
N LYS A 123 15.15 4.15 -9.89
CA LYS A 123 16.30 4.94 -9.43
C LYS A 123 17.65 4.23 -9.61
N THR A 124 17.69 3.11 -10.32
CA THR A 124 18.88 2.25 -10.46
C THR A 124 20.11 2.94 -11.05
N GLY A 125 19.96 4.04 -11.76
CA GLY A 125 21.09 4.85 -12.23
C GLY A 125 22.05 5.36 -11.13
N ILE A 126 21.64 5.28 -9.85
CA ILE A 126 22.45 5.70 -8.70
C ILE A 126 23.46 4.61 -8.30
N THR A 127 23.16 3.35 -8.56
CA THR A 127 23.96 2.20 -8.09
C THR A 127 24.91 1.61 -9.13
N GLY A 128 24.85 2.08 -10.40
CA GLY A 128 25.59 1.48 -11.51
C GLY A 128 25.10 0.10 -11.94
N LEU A 129 24.08 -0.46 -11.28
CA LEU A 129 23.47 -1.73 -11.62
C LEU A 129 22.34 -1.56 -12.63
N THR A 130 22.15 -2.55 -13.48
CA THR A 130 20.92 -2.68 -14.28
C THR A 130 19.71 -2.94 -13.38
N LYS A 131 18.50 -2.72 -13.88
CA LYS A 131 17.27 -2.97 -13.09
C LYS A 131 17.15 -4.42 -12.63
N GLY A 132 17.58 -5.36 -13.46
CA GLY A 132 17.54 -6.79 -13.15
C GLY A 132 18.57 -7.17 -12.10
N GLU A 133 19.81 -6.70 -12.24
CA GLU A 133 20.87 -6.92 -11.25
C GLU A 133 20.50 -6.33 -9.90
N PHE A 134 19.95 -5.11 -9.90
CA PHE A 134 19.46 -4.48 -8.68
C PHE A 134 18.35 -5.29 -8.01
N LEU A 135 17.39 -5.80 -8.79
CA LEU A 135 16.30 -6.62 -8.26
C LEU A 135 16.83 -7.93 -7.67
N LEU A 136 17.77 -8.61 -8.36
CA LEU A 136 18.40 -9.84 -7.89
C LEU A 136 19.17 -9.60 -6.59
N ALA A 137 20.10 -8.64 -6.57
CA ALA A 137 20.92 -8.33 -5.40
C ALA A 137 20.06 -7.95 -4.19
N SER A 138 19.09 -7.04 -4.36
CA SER A 138 18.21 -6.61 -3.28
C SER A 138 17.30 -7.73 -2.77
N SER A 139 16.84 -8.63 -3.65
CA SER A 139 15.99 -9.77 -3.26
C SER A 139 16.77 -10.82 -2.47
N CYS A 140 18.01 -11.13 -2.88
CA CYS A 140 18.86 -12.06 -2.15
C CYS A 140 19.22 -11.51 -0.76
N ASP A 141 19.66 -10.27 -0.71
CA ASP A 141 19.99 -9.60 0.55
C ASP A 141 18.79 -9.48 1.50
N PHE A 142 17.58 -9.24 0.94
CA PHE A 142 16.34 -9.30 1.70
C PHE A 142 16.09 -10.66 2.34
N LEU A 143 16.22 -11.73 1.57
CA LEU A 143 15.99 -13.09 2.07
C LEU A 143 17.02 -13.52 3.11
N ASP A 144 18.27 -13.06 2.97
CA ASP A 144 19.37 -13.38 3.88
C ASP A 144 19.26 -12.61 5.22
N LYS A 145 18.73 -11.39 5.17
CA LYS A 145 18.56 -10.52 6.35
C LYS A 145 17.27 -10.75 7.10
N LEU A 146 16.32 -11.50 6.53
CA LEU A 146 15.11 -11.87 7.26
C LEU A 146 15.50 -12.71 8.48
N PRO A 147 15.01 -12.35 9.68
CA PRO A 147 15.27 -13.14 10.87
C PRO A 147 14.77 -14.56 10.65
N LYS A 148 15.64 -15.52 10.91
CA LYS A 148 15.29 -16.95 10.77
C LYS A 148 14.36 -17.43 11.88
N ASP A 149 14.40 -16.74 13.04
CA ASP A 149 13.68 -17.13 14.24
C ASP A 149 12.71 -16.03 14.69
N ASN A 150 11.50 -16.41 15.10
CA ASN A 150 10.46 -15.55 15.68
C ASN A 150 9.85 -14.47 14.78
N PHE A 151 10.11 -14.46 13.47
CA PHE A 151 9.53 -13.50 12.51
C PHE A 151 7.99 -13.49 12.55
N TYR A 152 7.37 -14.61 12.81
CA TYR A 152 5.91 -14.76 12.91
C TYR A 152 5.28 -14.04 14.11
N ARG A 153 6.07 -13.56 15.09
CA ARG A 153 5.58 -12.81 16.26
C ARG A 153 5.85 -11.31 16.20
N TRP A 154 6.38 -10.83 15.11
CA TRP A 154 6.75 -9.43 14.98
C TRP A 154 5.54 -8.52 14.82
N LYS A 155 5.77 -7.24 15.13
CA LYS A 155 4.85 -6.16 14.81
C LYS A 155 5.19 -5.54 13.46
N THR A 156 4.20 -4.90 12.81
CA THR A 156 4.45 -4.18 11.56
C THR A 156 5.50 -3.08 11.70
N SER A 157 5.57 -2.41 12.86
CA SER A 157 6.58 -1.41 13.16
C SER A 157 8.00 -1.98 13.21
N GLU A 158 8.17 -3.20 13.73
CA GLU A 158 9.46 -3.88 13.80
C GLU A 158 9.94 -4.29 12.42
N ILE A 159 9.03 -4.83 11.58
CA ILE A 159 9.30 -5.17 10.19
C ILE A 159 9.70 -3.91 9.41
N ALA A 160 8.94 -2.82 9.54
CA ALA A 160 9.23 -1.58 8.86
C ALA A 160 10.62 -1.03 9.24
N ARG A 161 11.02 -1.13 10.52
CA ARG A 161 12.34 -0.71 11.00
C ARG A 161 13.47 -1.50 10.34
N GLN A 162 13.31 -2.81 10.15
CA GLN A 162 14.32 -3.61 9.45
C GLN A 162 14.51 -3.14 8.00
N PHE A 163 13.44 -2.74 7.33
CA PHE A 163 13.52 -2.21 5.96
C PHE A 163 14.16 -0.82 5.86
N VAL A 164 14.18 -0.03 6.92
CA VAL A 164 14.88 1.26 6.96
C VAL A 164 16.39 1.08 6.72
N GLU A 165 16.97 -0.01 7.18
CA GLU A 165 18.37 -0.34 6.93
C GLU A 165 18.67 -0.57 5.44
N PHE A 166 17.67 -1.03 4.68
CA PHE A 166 17.77 -1.17 3.23
C PHE A 166 17.76 0.16 2.48
N GLU A 167 17.28 1.25 3.11
CA GLU A 167 17.28 2.57 2.48
C GLU A 167 18.68 3.02 2.09
N LYS A 168 19.66 2.81 2.96
CA LYS A 168 21.05 3.21 2.75
C LYS A 168 21.69 2.48 1.57
N VAL A 169 21.30 1.22 1.34
CA VAL A 169 21.90 0.37 0.31
C VAL A 169 21.10 0.39 -0.99
N TYR A 170 19.78 0.38 -0.92
CA TYR A 170 18.89 0.21 -2.07
C TYR A 170 17.93 1.37 -2.31
N GLY A 171 18.03 2.47 -1.57
CA GLY A 171 17.15 3.62 -1.71
C GLY A 171 15.67 3.31 -1.41
N ILE A 172 15.41 2.32 -0.55
CA ILE A 172 14.06 1.94 -0.12
C ILE A 172 13.56 2.99 0.87
N SER A 173 12.66 3.88 0.43
CA SER A 173 12.13 4.93 1.29
C SER A 173 11.31 4.39 2.46
N TYR A 174 11.16 5.19 3.52
CA TYR A 174 10.29 4.87 4.66
C TYR A 174 8.85 4.52 4.24
N ALA A 175 8.33 5.18 3.22
CA ALA A 175 7.02 4.85 2.65
C ALA A 175 6.98 3.41 2.11
N MET A 176 8.05 2.95 1.48
CA MET A 176 8.14 1.57 1.01
C MET A 176 8.32 0.59 2.15
N ALA A 177 9.14 0.91 3.16
CA ALA A 177 9.29 0.10 4.35
C ALA A 177 7.94 -0.18 5.03
N SER A 178 7.13 0.85 5.23
CA SER A 178 5.76 0.71 5.74
C SER A 178 4.87 -0.16 4.85
N GLN A 179 5.03 -0.02 3.53
CA GLN A 179 4.28 -0.83 2.58
C GLN A 179 4.67 -2.30 2.60
N PHE A 180 5.97 -2.60 2.72
CA PHE A 180 6.46 -3.98 2.88
C PHE A 180 5.90 -4.60 4.15
N ALA A 181 5.99 -3.89 5.29
CA ALA A 181 5.47 -4.38 6.56
C ALA A 181 3.98 -4.71 6.48
N SER A 182 3.18 -3.82 5.87
CA SER A 182 1.76 -4.06 5.66
C SER A 182 1.49 -5.27 4.75
N ASP A 183 2.27 -5.45 3.68
CA ASP A 183 2.04 -6.57 2.76
C ASP A 183 2.49 -7.91 3.35
N ILE A 184 3.55 -7.92 4.15
CA ILE A 184 3.99 -9.12 4.87
C ILE A 184 2.93 -9.54 5.89
N SER A 185 2.24 -8.59 6.53
CA SER A 185 1.14 -8.91 7.44
C SER A 185 -0.07 -9.59 6.76
N TYR A 186 -0.14 -9.58 5.43
CA TYR A 186 -1.17 -10.32 4.68
C TYR A 186 -0.92 -11.83 4.59
N ILE A 187 0.22 -12.33 5.02
CA ILE A 187 0.55 -13.77 5.05
C ILE A 187 -0.12 -14.38 6.28
N ASN A 188 -1.22 -15.12 6.09
CA ASN A 188 -2.05 -15.63 7.18
C ASN A 188 -1.37 -16.63 8.13
N GLU A 189 -0.29 -17.27 7.69
CA GLU A 189 0.50 -18.18 8.53
C GLU A 189 1.46 -17.46 9.49
N LEU A 190 1.63 -16.14 9.30
CA LEU A 190 2.40 -15.29 10.18
C LEU A 190 1.46 -14.60 11.17
N GLU A 191 1.78 -14.67 12.46
CA GLU A 191 1.01 -14.00 13.51
C GLU A 191 1.47 -12.55 13.73
N ILE A 192 1.65 -11.81 12.62
CA ILE A 192 2.13 -10.44 12.66
C ILE A 192 1.05 -9.54 13.22
N LYS A 193 1.40 -8.85 14.31
CA LYS A 193 0.52 -7.85 14.92
C LYS A 193 0.63 -6.52 14.18
N ILE A 194 -0.50 -5.98 13.74
CA ILE A 194 -0.55 -4.66 13.16
C ILE A 194 -0.46 -3.62 14.28
N ASP A 195 0.45 -2.66 14.12
CA ASP A 195 0.63 -1.55 15.05
C ASP A 195 1.02 -0.27 14.31
N PHE A 196 1.15 0.83 15.04
CA PHE A 196 1.55 2.11 14.49
C PHE A 196 3.03 2.11 14.08
N ILE A 197 3.29 2.46 12.81
CA ILE A 197 4.64 2.58 12.27
C ILE A 197 5.13 4.01 12.44
N ARG A 198 6.09 4.22 13.35
CA ARG A 198 6.65 5.55 13.69
C ARG A 198 7.41 6.24 12.57
N THR A 199 7.87 5.48 11.57
CA THR A 199 8.54 6.03 10.39
C THR A 199 7.51 6.57 9.39
N VAL A 200 7.11 7.82 9.57
CA VAL A 200 6.11 8.49 8.73
C VAL A 200 6.79 9.15 7.53
N PRO A 201 6.30 8.90 6.29
CA PRO A 201 6.82 9.57 5.10
C PRO A 201 6.77 11.09 5.21
N GLU A 202 7.82 11.78 4.74
CA GLU A 202 7.94 13.24 4.81
C GLU A 202 6.69 13.96 4.29
N ARG A 203 6.20 13.57 3.13
CA ARG A 203 5.00 14.18 2.52
C ARG A 203 3.72 13.99 3.33
N ALA A 204 3.61 12.91 4.08
CA ALA A 204 2.49 12.70 5.01
C ALA A 204 2.64 13.57 6.26
N ARG A 205 3.88 13.73 6.76
CA ARG A 205 4.20 14.65 7.87
C ARG A 205 3.88 16.10 7.51
N GLU A 206 4.32 16.55 6.33
CA GLU A 206 3.99 17.89 5.82
C GLU A 206 2.47 18.11 5.79
N MET A 207 1.73 17.16 5.21
CA MET A 207 0.28 17.28 5.11
C MET A 207 -0.41 17.31 6.47
N TYR A 208 0.02 16.46 7.41
CA TYR A 208 -0.44 16.49 8.80
C TYR A 208 -0.19 17.85 9.46
N CYS A 209 1.03 18.39 9.34
CA CYS A 209 1.37 19.69 9.91
C CYS A 209 0.51 20.82 9.34
N MET A 210 0.20 20.78 8.04
CA MET A 210 -0.67 21.77 7.39
C MET A 210 -2.11 21.67 7.88
N ILE A 211 -2.66 20.45 8.01
CA ILE A 211 -4.03 20.21 8.47
C ILE A 211 -4.20 20.65 9.92
N MET A 212 -3.24 20.29 10.77
CA MET A 212 -3.30 20.53 12.23
C MET A 212 -2.71 21.87 12.65
N ASN A 213 -2.14 22.62 11.70
CA ASN A 213 -1.43 23.89 11.94
C ASN A 213 -0.39 23.76 13.09
N THR A 214 0.45 22.74 13.04
CA THR A 214 1.40 22.40 14.11
C THR A 214 2.72 21.83 13.56
N ASN A 215 3.73 21.78 14.41
CA ASN A 215 4.96 21.06 14.09
C ASN A 215 4.79 19.54 14.29
N PHE A 216 5.51 18.77 13.46
CA PHE A 216 5.45 17.31 13.56
C PHE A 216 6.08 16.80 14.85
N ARG A 217 5.29 16.01 15.59
CA ARG A 217 5.72 15.16 16.71
C ARG A 217 5.08 13.78 16.51
N VAL A 218 5.86 12.72 16.64
CA VAL A 218 5.40 11.37 16.33
C VAL A 218 4.25 10.93 17.25
N GLU A 219 4.31 11.32 18.52
CA GLU A 219 3.25 11.02 19.52
C GLU A 219 1.93 11.70 19.14
N LYS A 220 1.97 12.97 18.75
CA LYS A 220 0.80 13.71 18.29
C LYS A 220 0.24 13.19 16.95
N TYR A 221 1.11 12.70 16.09
CA TYR A 221 0.68 12.06 14.86
C TYR A 221 0.03 10.68 15.13
N GLU A 222 0.50 9.93 16.14
CA GLU A 222 -0.13 8.69 16.60
C GLU A 222 -1.52 8.95 17.20
N GLU A 223 -1.66 9.96 18.06
CA GLU A 223 -2.94 10.43 18.59
C GLU A 223 -3.92 10.78 17.45
N PHE A 224 -3.49 11.63 16.52
CA PHE A 224 -4.28 12.00 15.34
C PHE A 224 -4.70 10.77 14.52
N THR A 225 -3.78 9.81 14.34
CA THR A 225 -4.08 8.58 13.61
C THR A 225 -5.19 7.79 14.29
N ASN A 226 -5.13 7.65 15.61
CA ASN A 226 -6.16 6.95 16.39
C ASN A 226 -7.51 7.67 16.34
N GLU A 227 -7.53 9.00 16.47
CA GLU A 227 -8.74 9.83 16.35
C GLU A 227 -9.38 9.68 14.97
N MET A 228 -8.56 9.74 13.91
CA MET A 228 -9.04 9.58 12.55
C MET A 228 -9.57 8.17 12.25
N MET A 229 -8.97 7.13 12.83
CA MET A 229 -9.46 5.76 12.72
C MET A 229 -10.81 5.60 13.41
N SER A 230 -10.95 6.12 14.64
CA SER A 230 -12.22 6.11 15.39
C SER A 230 -13.31 6.84 14.60
N TRP A 231 -13.02 8.05 14.15
CA TRP A 231 -13.94 8.81 13.32
C TRP A 231 -14.33 8.05 12.05
N TYR A 232 -13.39 7.38 11.39
CA TYR A 232 -13.65 6.63 10.15
C TYR A 232 -14.57 5.44 10.39
N ILE A 233 -14.37 4.69 11.47
CA ILE A 233 -15.18 3.51 11.81
C ILE A 233 -16.64 3.89 12.12
N GLU A 234 -16.90 5.09 12.64
CA GLU A 234 -18.23 5.61 12.95
C GLU A 234 -19.04 6.02 11.71
N GLN A 235 -18.40 6.10 10.54
CA GLN A 235 -19.11 6.49 9.32
C GLN A 235 -20.04 5.37 8.83
N ASP A 236 -21.09 5.75 8.10
CA ASP A 236 -21.97 4.82 7.41
C ASP A 236 -21.24 4.17 6.23
N PHE A 237 -21.17 2.85 6.24
CA PHE A 237 -20.59 2.03 5.18
C PHE A 237 -21.63 1.09 4.59
N LEU A 238 -21.59 0.92 3.27
CA LEU A 238 -22.43 -0.05 2.57
C LEU A 238 -21.93 -1.50 2.71
N ASP A 239 -20.64 -1.67 3.03
CA ASP A 239 -20.05 -2.98 3.32
C ASP A 239 -19.13 -2.89 4.57
N ASN A 240 -19.35 -3.78 5.54
CA ASN A 240 -18.56 -3.83 6.78
C ASN A 240 -17.05 -4.04 6.54
N LYS A 241 -16.65 -4.59 5.39
CA LYS A 241 -15.24 -4.71 5.02
C LYS A 241 -14.55 -3.35 4.90
N GLU A 242 -15.29 -2.29 4.59
CA GLU A 242 -14.76 -0.94 4.50
C GLU A 242 -14.40 -0.33 5.85
N ARG A 243 -14.77 -0.98 6.96
CA ARG A 243 -14.42 -0.55 8.33
C ARG A 243 -13.08 -1.09 8.83
N LEU A 244 -12.43 -1.97 8.07
CA LEU A 244 -11.18 -2.63 8.49
C LEU A 244 -9.98 -1.71 8.29
N ILE A 245 -9.99 -0.56 8.95
CA ILE A 245 -8.94 0.44 8.88
C ILE A 245 -7.77 0.09 9.79
N VAL A 246 -6.56 0.37 9.34
CA VAL A 246 -5.32 0.21 10.11
C VAL A 246 -4.53 1.52 10.12
N PRO A 247 -3.59 1.74 11.09
CA PRO A 247 -2.86 3.01 11.20
C PRO A 247 -2.19 3.49 9.91
N GLN A 248 -1.68 2.56 9.10
CA GLN A 248 -1.03 2.86 7.83
C GLN A 248 -1.97 3.45 6.77
N ASP A 249 -3.27 3.17 6.87
CA ASP A 249 -4.27 3.71 5.95
C ASP A 249 -4.42 5.23 6.13
N ILE A 250 -4.32 5.75 7.35
CA ILE A 250 -4.35 7.20 7.61
C ILE A 250 -3.17 7.89 6.91
N THR A 251 -1.98 7.30 6.99
CA THR A 251 -0.81 7.80 6.25
C THR A 251 -1.07 7.81 4.74
N GLN A 252 -1.70 6.77 4.21
CA GLN A 252 -2.04 6.69 2.78
C GLN A 252 -3.12 7.71 2.39
N MET A 253 -4.12 7.94 3.24
CA MET A 253 -5.13 8.97 3.03
C MET A 253 -4.51 10.38 2.96
N LEU A 254 -3.57 10.70 3.86
CA LEU A 254 -2.83 11.98 3.84
C LEU A 254 -2.02 12.15 2.55
N LEU A 255 -1.34 11.11 2.09
CA LEU A 255 -0.62 11.15 0.81
C LEU A 255 -1.58 11.36 -0.36
N GLY A 256 -2.73 10.70 -0.36
CA GLY A 256 -3.78 10.88 -1.36
C GLY A 256 -4.36 12.29 -1.34
N TYR A 257 -4.64 12.83 -0.16
CA TYR A 257 -5.15 14.19 0.02
C TYR A 257 -4.15 15.26 -0.46
N ARG A 258 -2.85 15.05 -0.20
CA ARG A 258 -1.81 15.92 -0.73
C ARG A 258 -1.87 16.04 -2.25
N TYR A 259 -2.00 14.92 -2.96
CA TYR A 259 -2.16 14.95 -4.41
C TYR A 259 -3.45 15.66 -4.83
N TYR A 260 -4.55 15.42 -4.12
CA TYR A 260 -5.83 16.09 -4.38
C TYR A 260 -5.71 17.62 -4.24
N VAL A 261 -5.07 18.10 -3.19
CA VAL A 261 -4.84 19.54 -2.96
C VAL A 261 -3.92 20.13 -4.04
N MET A 262 -2.81 19.46 -4.37
CA MET A 262 -1.88 19.92 -5.42
C MET A 262 -2.52 19.96 -6.81
N ASP A 263 -3.49 19.10 -7.04
CA ASP A 263 -4.26 19.06 -8.28
C ASP A 263 -5.42 20.09 -8.30
N GLY A 264 -5.45 21.03 -7.36
CA GLY A 264 -6.47 22.08 -7.27
C GLY A 264 -7.85 21.56 -6.88
N GLY A 265 -7.91 20.52 -6.03
CA GLY A 265 -9.16 19.93 -5.56
C GLY A 265 -9.99 19.28 -6.69
N GLY A 266 -9.33 18.80 -7.72
CA GLY A 266 -9.98 18.10 -8.84
C GLY A 266 -10.44 19.01 -9.99
N VAL A 267 -10.15 20.31 -9.95
CA VAL A 267 -10.64 21.29 -10.96
C VAL A 267 -9.97 21.14 -12.34
N LEU A 268 -8.80 20.51 -12.44
CA LEU A 268 -7.97 20.49 -13.66
C LEU A 268 -8.05 19.19 -14.48
N LEU A 269 -9.21 18.56 -14.65
CA LEU A 269 -9.30 17.25 -15.29
C LEU A 269 -9.90 17.21 -16.69
N ARG A 270 -9.09 16.71 -17.64
CA ARG A 270 -9.57 16.26 -18.95
C ARG A 270 -10.34 14.93 -18.81
N PHE A 271 -11.57 14.92 -19.30
CA PHE A 271 -12.48 13.79 -19.25
C PHE A 271 -11.97 12.55 -20.01
N ARG A 272 -11.78 11.43 -19.33
CA ARG A 272 -11.73 10.09 -19.95
C ARG A 272 -12.98 9.31 -19.53
N LYS A 273 -13.60 8.58 -20.44
CA LYS A 273 -14.77 7.74 -20.14
C LYS A 273 -14.43 6.71 -19.05
N PRO A 274 -15.32 6.49 -18.07
CA PRO A 274 -15.09 5.50 -17.01
C PRO A 274 -15.07 4.10 -17.60
N THR A 275 -14.05 3.31 -17.26
CA THR A 275 -14.06 1.86 -17.47
C THR A 275 -14.85 1.23 -16.32
N LYS A 276 -16.06 0.79 -16.57
CA LYS A 276 -16.84 0.00 -15.61
C LYS A 276 -16.15 -1.35 -15.37
N THR A 277 -15.47 -1.49 -14.27
CA THR A 277 -15.03 -2.81 -13.79
C THR A 277 -16.13 -3.40 -12.94
N LYS A 278 -16.83 -4.40 -13.46
CA LYS A 278 -17.82 -5.21 -12.72
C LYS A 278 -17.13 -6.15 -11.74
N SER A 279 -16.52 -5.66 -10.69
CA SER A 279 -16.05 -6.51 -9.60
C SER A 279 -16.90 -6.24 -8.36
N ARG A 280 -17.61 -7.26 -7.88
CA ARG A 280 -18.44 -7.15 -6.68
C ARG A 280 -17.55 -7.09 -5.44
N VAL A 281 -17.95 -6.33 -4.42
CA VAL A 281 -17.28 -6.26 -3.10
C VAL A 281 -17.16 -7.66 -2.47
N SER A 282 -18.09 -8.57 -2.75
CA SER A 282 -18.04 -9.99 -2.33
C SER A 282 -16.76 -10.72 -2.77
N GLY A 283 -16.05 -10.22 -3.80
CA GLY A 283 -14.77 -10.77 -4.24
C GLY A 283 -13.54 -10.23 -3.47
N ILE A 284 -13.73 -9.33 -2.50
CA ILE A 284 -12.65 -8.82 -1.67
C ILE A 284 -12.28 -9.86 -0.61
N VAL A 285 -10.99 -10.20 -0.57
CA VAL A 285 -10.40 -11.10 0.42
C VAL A 285 -9.70 -10.27 1.50
N ILE A 286 -9.90 -10.65 2.76
CA ILE A 286 -9.31 -9.99 3.93
C ILE A 286 -8.24 -10.90 4.51
N ALA A 287 -7.07 -10.34 4.83
CA ALA A 287 -6.02 -11.05 5.54
C ALA A 287 -6.40 -11.22 7.02
N ARG A 288 -5.99 -12.34 7.62
CA ARG A 288 -6.28 -12.68 9.02
C ARG A 288 -5.81 -11.59 9.98
N SER A 289 -4.60 -11.08 9.80
CA SER A 289 -4.02 -10.04 10.65
C SER A 289 -4.87 -8.77 10.72
N MET A 290 -5.50 -8.38 9.63
CA MET A 290 -6.39 -7.21 9.58
C MET A 290 -7.68 -7.45 10.35
N TYR A 291 -8.23 -8.65 10.24
CA TYR A 291 -9.43 -9.03 10.97
C TYR A 291 -9.17 -9.13 12.48
N ASP A 292 -8.03 -9.68 12.86
CA ASP A 292 -7.60 -9.78 14.25
C ASP A 292 -7.35 -8.39 14.85
N TYR A 293 -6.70 -7.49 14.10
CA TYR A 293 -6.52 -6.09 14.51
C TYR A 293 -7.87 -5.39 14.74
N TYR A 294 -8.80 -5.50 13.81
CA TYR A 294 -10.14 -4.90 13.94
C TYR A 294 -10.89 -5.39 15.17
N LYS A 295 -10.88 -6.70 15.45
CA LYS A 295 -11.50 -7.25 16.65
C LYS A 295 -10.91 -6.68 17.94
N GLN A 296 -9.57 -6.57 17.99
CA GLN A 296 -8.89 -5.99 19.16
C GLN A 296 -9.21 -4.51 19.35
N SER A 297 -9.35 -3.73 18.28
CA SER A 297 -9.66 -2.31 18.34
C SER A 297 -11.12 -2.01 18.72
N MET A 298 -12.04 -2.95 18.45
CA MET A 298 -13.47 -2.80 18.77
C MET A 298 -13.85 -3.31 20.16
N GLY A 299 -12.89 -3.78 20.97
CA GLY A 299 -13.14 -4.13 22.39
C GLY A 299 -13.98 -5.40 22.59
N SER A 300 -13.87 -6.36 21.69
CA SER A 300 -14.52 -7.69 21.81
C SER A 300 -13.73 -8.64 22.67
#